data_62ab7f51e6014149d720e23e3314ab63
#
_entry.id   62ab7f51e6014149d720e23e3314ab63
#
_cell.length_a   1.000
_cell.length_b   1.000
_cell.length_c   1.000
_cell.angle_alpha   90.00
_cell.angle_beta   90.00
_cell.angle_gamma   90.00
#
_symmetry.space_group_name_H-M   'P 1'
#
loop_
_entity.id
_entity.type
_entity.pdbx_description
1 polymer ?
#
loop_
_entity_poly.entity_id
_entity_poly.type
_entity_poly.pdbx_seq_one_letter_code
_entity_poly.pdbx_strand_id
1 'polypeptide(L)'
;MKSSRDKLNSIVSDPTDISKPWDKDNQAWWDWYVSLADNNSKDDVLITAEPLPNIAIPSDNEVFSELSKSYPLTTDQIAFFKKNGFIKLKKVFSPGTVLKLRAELIKLLKKEFHVDPDKEAHDRFLSLEMTWPNNPLLRAYVLSPRLGQISADLLGVPAVRLYHDNVLAKQAGCGRTPWHYDDHHFPLDTNDVVTAWVPAQPTPIEM
;
A
#
# COMPACT_ATOMS: atom_id res chain seq x y z
N MET A 1 -12.29 19.13 -26.87
CA MET A 1 -11.90 18.10 -25.86
C MET A 1 -10.86 17.21 -26.49
N LYS A 2 -9.64 17.18 -25.96
CA LYS A 2 -8.62 16.23 -26.42
C LYS A 2 -9.02 14.84 -25.99
N SER A 3 -8.83 13.83 -26.83
CA SER A 3 -9.20 12.45 -26.53
C SER A 3 -8.35 11.91 -25.38
N SER A 4 -8.85 10.91 -24.66
CA SER A 4 -8.09 10.23 -23.60
C SER A 4 -6.74 9.69 -24.10
N ARG A 5 -6.67 9.30 -25.38
CA ARG A 5 -5.43 8.88 -26.06
C ARG A 5 -4.41 10.01 -26.24
N ASP A 6 -4.88 11.25 -26.51
CA ASP A 6 -3.98 12.40 -26.65
C ASP A 6 -3.37 12.83 -25.31
N LYS A 7 -4.11 12.63 -24.21
CA LYS A 7 -3.59 12.81 -22.85
C LYS A 7 -2.56 11.75 -22.51
N LEU A 8 -2.80 10.50 -22.85
CA LEU A 8 -1.85 9.39 -22.60
C LEU A 8 -0.51 9.63 -23.30
N ASN A 9 -0.54 10.04 -24.59
CA ASN A 9 0.67 10.32 -25.37
C ASN A 9 1.46 11.54 -24.88
N SER A 10 0.85 12.42 -24.07
CA SER A 10 1.54 13.54 -23.44
C SER A 10 2.17 13.20 -22.08
N ILE A 11 1.79 12.07 -21.51
CA ILE A 11 2.23 11.58 -20.17
C ILE A 11 3.33 10.53 -20.31
N VAL A 12 3.36 9.77 -21.40
CA VAL A 12 4.42 8.79 -21.65
C VAL A 12 5.67 9.57 -22.04
N SER A 13 6.50 9.90 -21.04
CA SER A 13 7.91 10.20 -21.26
C SER A 13 8.53 9.08 -22.07
N ASP A 14 9.42 9.41 -23.00
CA ASP A 14 10.15 8.44 -23.81
C ASP A 14 10.63 7.28 -22.91
N PRO A 15 10.17 6.04 -23.10
CA PRO A 15 10.56 4.90 -22.27
C PRO A 15 12.04 4.58 -22.36
N THR A 16 12.79 5.24 -23.26
CA THR A 16 14.24 5.15 -23.39
C THR A 16 14.98 6.22 -22.60
N ASP A 17 14.29 7.22 -22.04
CA ASP A 17 14.90 8.25 -21.22
C ASP A 17 15.16 7.76 -19.78
N ILE A 18 16.24 7.00 -19.63
CA ILE A 18 16.71 6.51 -18.33
C ILE A 18 17.28 7.63 -17.42
N SER A 19 17.34 8.88 -17.90
CA SER A 19 17.85 10.02 -17.12
C SER A 19 16.83 10.54 -16.12
N LYS A 20 15.55 10.26 -16.33
CA LYS A 20 14.50 10.59 -15.37
C LYS A 20 14.35 9.43 -14.39
N PRO A 21 14.64 9.65 -13.09
CA PRO A 21 14.19 8.68 -12.10
C PRO A 21 12.69 8.49 -12.31
N TRP A 22 12.22 7.24 -12.22
CA TRP A 22 10.79 6.91 -12.15
C TRP A 22 10.13 7.97 -11.28
N ASP A 23 9.21 8.73 -11.89
CA ASP A 23 8.72 9.93 -11.25
C ASP A 23 8.18 9.59 -9.87
N LYS A 24 8.80 10.14 -8.85
CA LYS A 24 8.35 10.01 -7.46
C LYS A 24 6.94 10.56 -7.27
N ASP A 25 6.46 11.31 -8.27
CA ASP A 25 5.14 11.89 -8.32
C ASP A 25 4.40 11.36 -9.54
N ASN A 26 3.61 10.33 -9.34
CA ASN A 26 2.78 9.71 -10.37
C ASN A 26 1.41 10.40 -10.53
N GLN A 27 1.29 11.69 -10.19
CA GLN A 27 0.00 12.36 -10.16
C GLN A 27 -0.74 12.31 -11.51
N ALA A 28 -0.04 12.55 -12.62
CA ALA A 28 -0.66 12.54 -13.94
C ALA A 28 -1.18 11.13 -14.32
N TRP A 29 -0.43 10.08 -13.97
CA TRP A 29 -0.89 8.69 -14.13
C TRP A 29 -2.09 8.41 -13.23
N TRP A 30 -2.05 8.87 -11.98
CA TRP A 30 -3.14 8.71 -11.03
C TRP A 30 -4.41 9.42 -11.50
N ASP A 31 -4.32 10.65 -11.96
CA ASP A 31 -5.45 11.42 -12.48
C ASP A 31 -6.10 10.72 -13.69
N TRP A 32 -5.27 10.20 -14.58
CA TRP A 32 -5.73 9.37 -15.69
C TRP A 32 -6.41 8.09 -15.19
N TYR A 33 -5.79 7.39 -14.26
CA TYR A 33 -6.28 6.12 -13.72
C TYR A 33 -7.63 6.31 -13.01
N VAL A 34 -7.75 7.32 -12.15
CA VAL A 34 -9.02 7.67 -11.49
C VAL A 34 -10.10 8.06 -12.49
N SER A 35 -9.73 8.68 -13.61
CA SER A 35 -10.68 9.02 -14.66
C SER A 35 -11.34 7.80 -15.33
N LEU A 36 -10.78 6.61 -15.15
CA LEU A 36 -11.36 5.34 -15.60
C LEU A 36 -12.42 4.80 -14.64
N ALA A 37 -12.43 5.27 -13.40
CA ALA A 37 -13.45 4.89 -12.43
C ALA A 37 -14.80 5.48 -12.85
N ASP A 38 -15.88 4.72 -12.64
CA ASP A 38 -17.24 5.23 -12.82
C ASP A 38 -17.56 6.21 -11.68
N ASN A 39 -17.33 7.49 -11.93
CA ASN A 39 -17.54 8.59 -10.97
C ASN A 39 -19.01 9.05 -10.86
N ASN A 40 -19.96 8.17 -11.14
CA ASN A 40 -21.41 8.51 -11.05
C ASN A 40 -21.92 8.71 -9.61
N SER A 41 -21.10 8.51 -8.59
CA SER A 41 -21.44 8.85 -7.22
C SER A 41 -21.27 10.35 -6.99
N LYS A 42 -22.36 11.07 -6.95
CA LYS A 42 -22.42 12.52 -6.67
C LYS A 42 -22.10 12.91 -5.21
N ASP A 43 -21.75 11.97 -4.38
CA ASP A 43 -21.57 12.14 -2.94
C ASP A 43 -20.10 11.91 -2.56
N ASP A 44 -19.21 12.81 -2.99
CA ASP A 44 -17.88 12.90 -2.41
C ASP A 44 -17.97 13.52 -1.00
N VAL A 45 -18.44 12.71 -0.06
CA VAL A 45 -18.37 13.06 1.34
C VAL A 45 -16.92 12.92 1.77
N LEU A 46 -16.29 14.03 2.12
CA LEU A 46 -14.99 13.99 2.79
C LEU A 46 -15.16 13.30 4.15
N ILE A 47 -14.69 12.08 4.23
CA ILE A 47 -14.74 11.32 5.47
C ILE A 47 -13.52 11.71 6.29
N THR A 48 -13.78 12.28 7.46
CA THR A 48 -12.71 12.54 8.42
C THR A 48 -12.20 11.19 8.95
N ALA A 49 -10.89 10.98 8.83
CA ALA A 49 -10.26 9.79 9.40
C ALA A 49 -10.53 9.71 10.91
N GLU A 50 -10.81 8.49 11.40
CA GLU A 50 -10.92 8.26 12.83
C GLU A 50 -9.62 8.67 13.55
N PRO A 51 -9.72 9.25 14.77
CA PRO A 51 -8.53 9.61 15.52
C PRO A 51 -7.66 8.39 15.78
N LEU A 52 -6.36 8.59 15.63
CA LEU A 52 -5.38 7.55 15.97
C LEU A 52 -5.43 7.25 17.47
N PRO A 53 -5.22 6.00 17.88
CA PRO A 53 -5.21 5.65 19.29
C PRO A 53 -4.06 6.37 20.02
N ASN A 54 -4.37 6.95 21.18
CA ASN A 54 -3.37 7.59 22.03
C ASN A 54 -2.64 6.53 22.89
N ILE A 55 -1.65 5.88 22.32
CA ILE A 55 -0.83 4.86 22.97
C ILE A 55 0.64 5.15 22.73
N ALA A 56 1.50 4.60 23.59
CA ALA A 56 2.94 4.73 23.43
C ALA A 56 3.41 4.03 22.13
N ILE A 57 4.26 4.72 21.38
CA ILE A 57 4.91 4.13 20.20
C ILE A 57 6.06 3.23 20.69
N PRO A 58 6.11 1.95 20.30
CA PRO A 58 7.14 1.04 20.74
C PRO A 58 8.52 1.40 20.17
N SER A 59 9.56 0.94 20.86
CA SER A 59 10.93 0.96 20.34
C SER A 59 11.09 0.04 19.13
N ASP A 60 12.14 0.23 18.34
CA ASP A 60 12.44 -0.63 17.20
C ASP A 60 12.62 -2.10 17.62
N ASN A 61 13.26 -2.35 18.78
CA ASN A 61 13.46 -3.70 19.30
C ASN A 61 12.14 -4.40 19.66
N GLU A 62 11.17 -3.69 20.21
CA GLU A 62 9.84 -4.22 20.50
C GLU A 62 9.10 -4.56 19.21
N VAL A 63 9.19 -3.68 18.20
CA VAL A 63 8.65 -3.94 16.86
C VAL A 63 9.30 -5.18 16.25
N PHE A 64 10.62 -5.28 16.23
CA PHE A 64 11.33 -6.44 15.68
C PHE A 64 10.97 -7.74 16.40
N SER A 65 10.84 -7.68 17.73
CA SER A 65 10.38 -8.82 18.53
C SER A 65 8.95 -9.24 18.16
N GLU A 66 8.05 -8.29 17.91
CA GLU A 66 6.69 -8.61 17.47
C GLU A 66 6.70 -9.22 16.06
N LEU A 67 7.39 -8.62 15.12
CA LEU A 67 7.45 -9.03 13.71
C LEU A 67 8.09 -10.43 13.54
N SER A 68 8.94 -10.86 14.45
CA SER A 68 9.55 -12.20 14.44
C SER A 68 8.61 -13.31 14.92
N LYS A 69 7.52 -12.98 15.61
CA LYS A 69 6.56 -13.96 16.13
C LYS A 69 5.61 -14.44 15.05
N SER A 70 5.31 -15.71 15.02
CA SER A 70 4.33 -16.29 14.10
C SER A 70 2.92 -15.72 14.35
N TYR A 71 2.11 -15.75 13.30
CA TYR A 71 0.68 -15.47 13.33
C TYR A 71 -0.04 -16.68 12.69
N PRO A 72 -0.37 -17.70 13.49
CA PRO A 72 -0.93 -18.94 12.96
C PRO A 72 -2.30 -18.70 12.33
N LEU A 73 -2.49 -19.20 11.11
CA LEU A 73 -3.78 -19.22 10.43
C LEU A 73 -4.55 -20.47 10.79
N THR A 74 -5.87 -20.35 10.91
CA THR A 74 -6.74 -21.51 11.05
C THR A 74 -6.99 -22.16 9.69
N THR A 75 -7.37 -23.44 9.69
CA THR A 75 -7.78 -24.15 8.47
C THR A 75 -8.91 -23.45 7.75
N ASP A 76 -9.86 -22.88 8.49
CA ASP A 76 -11.01 -22.16 7.93
C ASP A 76 -10.58 -20.86 7.25
N GLN A 77 -9.58 -20.15 7.80
CA GLN A 77 -9.02 -18.93 7.18
C GLN A 77 -8.34 -19.27 5.85
N ILE A 78 -7.55 -20.33 5.81
CA ILE A 78 -6.89 -20.79 4.58
C ILE A 78 -7.93 -21.23 3.55
N ALA A 79 -8.95 -22.00 3.96
CA ALA A 79 -10.03 -22.43 3.09
C ALA A 79 -10.83 -21.24 2.54
N PHE A 80 -11.11 -20.24 3.39
CA PHE A 80 -11.77 -19.01 2.97
C PHE A 80 -10.97 -18.27 1.90
N PHE A 81 -9.67 -18.08 2.12
CA PHE A 81 -8.79 -17.42 1.14
C PHE A 81 -8.77 -18.17 -0.18
N LYS A 82 -8.59 -19.48 -0.16
CA LYS A 82 -8.58 -20.31 -1.37
C LYS A 82 -9.88 -20.23 -2.16
N LYS A 83 -11.01 -20.11 -1.47
CA LYS A 83 -12.34 -20.00 -2.10
C LYS A 83 -12.60 -18.61 -2.69
N ASN A 84 -12.18 -17.55 -2.01
CA ASN A 84 -12.61 -16.18 -2.29
C ASN A 84 -11.51 -15.32 -2.93
N GLY A 85 -10.25 -15.74 -2.91
CA GLY A 85 -9.11 -14.98 -3.43
C GLY A 85 -8.63 -13.84 -2.51
N PHE A 86 -9.29 -13.62 -1.38
CA PHE A 86 -8.90 -12.60 -0.40
C PHE A 86 -9.24 -13.04 1.02
N ILE A 87 -8.59 -12.42 2.00
CA ILE A 87 -8.95 -12.54 3.41
C ILE A 87 -8.58 -11.29 4.20
N LYS A 88 -9.42 -10.88 5.13
CA LYS A 88 -9.11 -9.84 6.12
C LYS A 88 -8.65 -10.47 7.43
N LEU A 89 -7.39 -10.34 7.74
CA LEU A 89 -6.80 -10.80 8.99
C LEU A 89 -6.77 -9.66 10.01
N LYS A 90 -7.25 -9.93 11.22
CA LYS A 90 -7.32 -8.92 12.29
C LYS A 90 -6.14 -9.05 13.24
N LYS A 91 -5.61 -7.93 13.73
CA LYS A 91 -4.54 -7.91 14.75
C LYS A 91 -3.26 -8.63 14.31
N VAL A 92 -2.95 -8.59 13.01
CA VAL A 92 -1.66 -9.09 12.51
C VAL A 92 -0.51 -8.32 13.15
N PHE A 93 -0.71 -7.01 13.35
CA PHE A 93 0.19 -6.15 14.10
C PHE A 93 -0.55 -5.50 15.27
N SER A 94 0.16 -5.24 16.36
CA SER A 94 -0.38 -4.45 17.47
C SER A 94 -0.61 -3.00 17.03
N PRO A 95 -1.54 -2.27 17.66
CA PRO A 95 -1.76 -0.87 17.35
C PRO A 95 -0.49 -0.02 17.47
N GLY A 96 0.37 -0.28 18.46
CA GLY A 96 1.65 0.41 18.63
C GLY A 96 2.60 0.18 17.45
N THR A 97 2.70 -1.05 16.99
CA THR A 97 3.49 -1.42 15.81
C THR A 97 2.97 -0.71 14.55
N VAL A 98 1.64 -0.64 14.35
CA VAL A 98 1.05 0.12 13.23
C VAL A 98 1.36 1.62 13.34
N LEU A 99 1.26 2.22 14.53
CA LEU A 99 1.63 3.63 14.74
C LEU A 99 3.11 3.91 14.46
N LYS A 100 3.99 2.98 14.81
CA LYS A 100 5.41 3.08 14.48
C LYS A 100 5.64 3.03 12.97
N LEU A 101 4.98 2.12 12.27
CA LEU A 101 4.99 2.06 10.81
C LEU A 101 4.52 3.39 10.21
N ARG A 102 3.35 3.88 10.64
CA ARG A 102 2.79 5.16 10.16
C ARG A 102 3.76 6.33 10.36
N ALA A 103 4.36 6.44 11.53
CA ALA A 103 5.31 7.52 11.82
C ALA A 103 6.52 7.49 10.86
N GLU A 104 7.01 6.31 10.52
CA GLU A 104 8.11 6.17 9.58
C GLU A 104 7.67 6.45 8.13
N LEU A 105 6.47 6.04 7.74
CA LEU A 105 5.91 6.37 6.42
C LEU A 105 5.72 7.86 6.25
N ILE A 106 5.15 8.57 7.24
CA ILE A 106 5.02 10.03 7.22
C ILE A 106 6.38 10.72 7.07
N LYS A 107 7.38 10.27 7.83
CA LYS A 107 8.75 10.80 7.74
C LYS A 107 9.33 10.60 6.33
N LEU A 108 9.12 9.43 5.74
CA LEU A 108 9.58 9.11 4.40
C LEU A 108 8.87 9.99 3.34
N LEU A 109 7.55 10.11 3.41
CA LEU A 109 6.76 10.93 2.49
C LEU A 109 7.16 12.41 2.57
N LYS A 110 7.36 12.94 3.79
CA LYS A 110 7.87 14.31 3.97
C LYS A 110 9.23 14.51 3.32
N LYS A 111 10.12 13.55 3.46
CA LYS A 111 11.47 13.61 2.88
C LYS A 111 11.42 13.58 1.34
N GLU A 112 10.62 12.71 0.77
CA GLU A 112 10.63 12.45 -0.67
C GLU A 112 9.76 13.44 -1.46
N PHE A 113 8.63 13.86 -0.93
CA PHE A 113 7.67 14.74 -1.59
C PHE A 113 7.64 16.17 -1.05
N HIS A 114 8.34 16.45 0.05
CA HIS A 114 8.35 17.75 0.74
C HIS A 114 6.96 18.21 1.20
N VAL A 115 6.05 17.27 1.48
CA VAL A 115 4.70 17.51 1.97
C VAL A 115 4.48 16.83 3.31
N ASP A 116 3.58 17.36 4.13
CA ASP A 116 3.08 16.72 5.34
C ASP A 116 1.70 16.11 5.05
N PRO A 117 1.59 14.80 4.80
CA PRO A 117 0.31 14.21 4.42
C PRO A 117 -0.76 14.30 5.51
N ASP A 118 -0.39 14.62 6.76
CA ASP A 118 -1.34 14.83 7.86
C ASP A 118 -1.83 16.29 7.97
N LYS A 119 -1.17 17.24 7.31
CA LYS A 119 -1.47 18.67 7.47
C LYS A 119 -1.94 19.35 6.20
N GLU A 120 -1.56 18.81 5.07
CA GLU A 120 -1.77 19.42 3.78
C GLU A 120 -2.66 18.51 2.93
N ALA A 121 -3.75 19.05 2.40
CA ALA A 121 -4.61 18.39 1.46
C ALA A 121 -4.40 19.01 0.08
N HIS A 122 -3.83 18.28 -0.87
CA HIS A 122 -3.50 18.75 -2.21
C HIS A 122 -4.05 17.83 -3.30
N ASP A 123 -5.00 16.98 -2.98
CA ASP A 123 -5.60 16.00 -3.91
C ASP A 123 -4.55 15.07 -4.57
N ARG A 124 -3.39 14.91 -3.94
CA ARG A 124 -2.27 14.16 -4.51
C ARG A 124 -2.31 12.70 -4.12
N PHE A 125 -1.91 11.88 -5.08
CA PHE A 125 -1.54 10.50 -4.84
C PHE A 125 -0.03 10.38 -4.72
N LEU A 126 0.46 10.04 -3.53
CA LEU A 126 1.87 9.89 -3.24
C LEU A 126 2.21 8.39 -3.25
N SER A 127 3.06 7.99 -4.18
CA SER A 127 3.46 6.60 -4.35
C SER A 127 4.98 6.46 -4.29
N LEU A 128 5.47 5.51 -3.49
CA LEU A 128 6.88 5.16 -3.40
C LEU A 128 7.03 3.64 -3.50
N GLU A 129 7.89 3.20 -4.38
CA GLU A 129 8.20 1.78 -4.57
C GLU A 129 9.61 1.45 -4.06
N MET A 130 9.83 0.17 -3.74
CA MET A 130 11.13 -0.35 -3.34
C MET A 130 11.76 0.44 -2.18
N THR A 131 10.95 0.73 -1.15
CA THR A 131 11.41 1.54 -0.01
C THR A 131 12.26 0.75 0.98
N TRP A 132 12.04 -0.57 1.06
CA TRP A 132 12.68 -1.46 2.01
C TRP A 132 14.21 -1.57 1.90
N PRO A 133 14.86 -1.42 0.72
CA PRO A 133 16.32 -1.54 0.65
C PRO A 133 17.06 -0.47 1.44
N ASN A 134 16.47 0.72 1.50
CA ASN A 134 17.09 1.93 2.07
C ASN A 134 16.49 2.35 3.42
N ASN A 135 15.54 1.58 3.95
CA ASN A 135 14.88 1.88 5.22
C ASN A 135 14.86 0.62 6.11
N PRO A 136 15.70 0.55 7.16
CA PRO A 136 15.79 -0.64 8.02
C PRO A 136 14.48 -1.01 8.70
N LEU A 137 13.67 -0.02 9.09
CA LEU A 137 12.40 -0.29 9.74
C LEU A 137 11.39 -0.86 8.74
N LEU A 138 11.21 -0.24 7.56
CA LEU A 138 10.34 -0.77 6.52
C LEU A 138 10.81 -2.16 6.07
N ARG A 139 12.11 -2.35 5.95
CA ARG A 139 12.69 -3.68 5.68
C ARG A 139 12.22 -4.72 6.69
N ALA A 140 12.21 -4.38 7.99
CA ALA A 140 11.76 -5.30 9.02
C ALA A 140 10.28 -5.68 8.89
N TYR A 141 9.43 -4.76 8.44
CA TYR A 141 8.02 -5.07 8.18
C TYR A 141 7.85 -5.98 6.97
N VAL A 142 8.38 -5.58 5.81
CA VAL A 142 8.11 -6.29 4.54
C VAL A 142 8.80 -7.65 4.47
N LEU A 143 9.95 -7.81 5.13
CA LEU A 143 10.68 -9.08 5.24
C LEU A 143 10.40 -9.80 6.56
N SER A 144 9.35 -9.43 7.29
CA SER A 144 9.06 -10.07 8.57
C SER A 144 8.73 -11.55 8.40
N PRO A 145 9.26 -12.42 9.28
CA PRO A 145 8.87 -13.84 9.32
C PRO A 145 7.35 -14.01 9.42
N ARG A 146 6.67 -13.11 10.12
CA ARG A 146 5.21 -13.11 10.28
C ARG A 146 4.47 -12.95 8.95
N LEU A 147 4.80 -11.95 8.14
CA LEU A 147 4.17 -11.77 6.82
C LEU A 147 4.57 -12.89 5.85
N GLY A 148 5.84 -13.30 5.90
CA GLY A 148 6.32 -14.42 5.09
C GLY A 148 5.57 -15.72 5.40
N GLN A 149 5.35 -16.05 6.68
CA GLN A 149 4.58 -17.22 7.10
C GLN A 149 3.11 -17.12 6.65
N ILE A 150 2.43 -15.99 6.92
CA ILE A 150 1.04 -15.79 6.50
C ILE A 150 0.90 -16.01 4.98
N SER A 151 1.79 -15.41 4.19
CA SER A 151 1.75 -15.52 2.74
C SER A 151 1.99 -16.95 2.27
N ALA A 152 2.97 -17.64 2.85
CA ALA A 152 3.27 -19.04 2.54
C ALA A 152 2.10 -19.98 2.89
N ASP A 153 1.48 -19.79 4.06
CA ASP A 153 0.33 -20.61 4.51
C ASP A 153 -0.89 -20.40 3.59
N LEU A 154 -1.18 -19.15 3.18
CA LEU A 154 -2.29 -18.84 2.28
C LEU A 154 -2.08 -19.45 0.89
N LEU A 155 -0.88 -19.37 0.35
CA LEU A 155 -0.54 -19.95 -0.95
C LEU A 155 -0.36 -21.49 -0.87
N GLY A 156 -0.11 -22.04 0.31
CA GLY A 156 0.15 -23.47 0.49
C GLY A 156 1.54 -23.88 -0.01
N VAL A 157 2.52 -22.98 0.11
CA VAL A 157 3.91 -23.19 -0.32
C VAL A 157 4.87 -23.16 0.87
N PRO A 158 6.05 -23.79 0.79
CA PRO A 158 6.99 -23.83 1.92
C PRO A 158 7.67 -22.48 2.20
N ALA A 159 7.73 -21.58 1.21
CA ALA A 159 8.36 -20.27 1.33
C ALA A 159 7.86 -19.31 0.24
N VAL A 160 7.97 -18.01 0.51
CA VAL A 160 7.67 -16.94 -0.45
C VAL A 160 8.88 -16.05 -0.64
N ARG A 161 8.87 -15.30 -1.75
CA ARG A 161 9.84 -14.24 -2.03
C ARG A 161 9.11 -12.92 -2.08
N LEU A 162 9.71 -11.88 -1.51
CA LEU A 162 9.22 -10.52 -1.73
C LEU A 162 9.49 -10.14 -3.20
N TYR A 163 8.45 -9.72 -3.90
CA TYR A 163 8.58 -9.12 -5.23
C TYR A 163 8.97 -7.64 -5.08
N HIS A 164 8.10 -6.84 -4.48
CA HIS A 164 8.40 -5.45 -4.12
C HIS A 164 7.49 -4.99 -2.97
N ASP A 165 7.77 -3.82 -2.43
CA ASP A 165 6.90 -3.07 -1.54
C ASP A 165 6.47 -1.76 -2.20
N ASN A 166 5.27 -1.32 -1.85
CA ASN A 166 4.73 -0.06 -2.31
C ASN A 166 4.10 0.72 -1.13
N VAL A 167 4.43 2.00 -1.02
CA VAL A 167 3.80 2.94 -0.09
C VAL A 167 2.83 3.80 -0.87
N LEU A 168 1.56 3.67 -0.59
CA LEU A 168 0.47 4.40 -1.24
C LEU A 168 -0.17 5.35 -0.23
N ALA A 169 -0.09 6.64 -0.46
CA ALA A 169 -0.73 7.63 0.39
C ALA A 169 -1.61 8.55 -0.46
N LYS A 170 -2.90 8.50 -0.17
CA LYS A 170 -3.90 9.39 -0.76
C LYS A 170 -4.14 10.56 0.17
N GLN A 171 -3.95 11.76 -0.33
CA GLN A 171 -4.41 12.97 0.35
C GLN A 171 -5.93 13.13 0.19
N ALA A 172 -6.54 13.93 1.03
CA ALA A 172 -7.97 14.21 0.94
C ALA A 172 -8.32 14.78 -0.45
N GLY A 173 -9.37 14.27 -1.08
CA GLY A 173 -9.79 14.65 -2.43
C GLY A 173 -9.12 13.91 -3.58
N CYS A 174 -8.16 13.05 -3.30
CA CYS A 174 -7.37 12.32 -4.33
C CYS A 174 -8.18 11.38 -5.24
N GLY A 175 -9.45 11.12 -4.93
CA GLY A 175 -10.30 10.22 -5.71
C GLY A 175 -10.16 8.73 -5.29
N ARG A 176 -11.05 7.92 -5.85
CA ARG A 176 -11.13 6.49 -5.55
C ARG A 176 -10.22 5.69 -6.47
N THR A 177 -9.60 4.64 -5.93
CA THR A 177 -8.90 3.66 -6.75
C THR A 177 -9.92 2.89 -7.57
N PRO A 178 -9.80 2.83 -8.91
CA PRO A 178 -10.65 1.99 -9.74
C PRO A 178 -10.57 0.52 -9.34
N TRP A 179 -11.64 -0.22 -9.59
CA TRP A 179 -11.62 -1.67 -9.43
C TRP A 179 -10.59 -2.30 -10.35
N HIS A 180 -9.68 -3.07 -9.80
CA HIS A 180 -8.61 -3.73 -10.51
C HIS A 180 -8.20 -5.02 -9.81
N TYR A 181 -7.35 -5.77 -10.46
CA TYR A 181 -6.56 -6.85 -9.89
C TYR A 181 -5.10 -6.66 -10.29
N ASP A 182 -4.20 -7.07 -9.42
CA ASP A 182 -2.78 -6.73 -9.52
C ASP A 182 -2.04 -7.52 -10.62
N ASP A 183 -2.62 -8.60 -11.12
CA ASP A 183 -2.01 -9.53 -12.07
C ASP A 183 -1.45 -8.85 -13.33
N HIS A 184 -2.15 -7.82 -13.83
CA HIS A 184 -1.69 -7.05 -14.98
C HIS A 184 -0.47 -6.16 -14.73
N HIS A 185 -0.18 -5.87 -13.48
CA HIS A 185 0.92 -4.99 -13.10
C HIS A 185 2.22 -5.76 -12.85
N PHE A 186 2.12 -7.07 -12.64
CA PHE A 186 3.26 -7.91 -12.30
C PHE A 186 3.63 -8.83 -13.47
N PRO A 187 4.79 -8.62 -14.13
CA PRO A 187 5.24 -9.47 -15.22
C PRO A 187 5.77 -10.82 -14.68
N LEU A 188 4.93 -11.54 -13.94
CA LEU A 188 5.27 -12.82 -13.33
C LEU A 188 4.57 -13.94 -14.08
N ASP A 189 5.31 -15.00 -14.39
CA ASP A 189 4.80 -16.22 -15.01
C ASP A 189 4.32 -17.21 -13.94
N THR A 190 3.47 -16.74 -13.02
CA THR A 190 2.87 -17.56 -11.97
C THR A 190 1.62 -16.88 -11.40
N ASN A 191 0.64 -17.70 -10.99
CA ASN A 191 -0.53 -17.26 -10.23
C ASN A 191 -0.34 -17.38 -8.71
N ASP A 192 0.82 -17.90 -8.26
CA ASP A 192 1.13 -18.04 -6.82
C ASP A 192 1.65 -16.72 -6.26
N VAL A 193 0.82 -15.69 -6.34
CA VAL A 193 1.11 -14.33 -5.86
C VAL A 193 0.06 -13.93 -4.84
N VAL A 194 0.50 -13.22 -3.79
CA VAL A 194 -0.39 -12.61 -2.81
C VAL A 194 0.10 -11.22 -2.45
N THR A 195 -0.80 -10.25 -2.43
CA THR A 195 -0.54 -8.88 -1.99
C THR A 195 -0.99 -8.73 -0.54
N ALA A 196 -0.08 -8.28 0.32
CA ALA A 196 -0.39 -7.92 1.70
C ALA A 196 -0.68 -6.42 1.79
N TRP A 197 -1.96 -6.05 1.90
CA TRP A 197 -2.36 -4.67 2.14
C TRP A 197 -2.40 -4.37 3.63
N VAL A 198 -1.57 -3.45 4.09
CA VAL A 198 -1.41 -3.09 5.52
C VAL A 198 -1.80 -1.64 5.71
N PRO A 199 -3.02 -1.34 6.21
CA PRO A 199 -3.43 0.03 6.49
C PRO A 199 -2.64 0.60 7.67
N ALA A 200 -2.08 1.80 7.49
CA ALA A 200 -1.34 2.51 8.54
C ALA A 200 -2.23 3.45 9.38
N GLN A 201 -3.53 3.41 9.17
CA GLN A 201 -4.55 4.16 9.91
C GLN A 201 -5.89 3.42 9.85
N PRO A 202 -6.89 3.77 10.68
CA PRO A 202 -8.24 3.28 10.52
C PRO A 202 -8.77 3.58 9.11
N THR A 203 -9.38 2.59 8.48
CA THR A 203 -9.97 2.69 7.14
C THR A 203 -11.38 2.14 7.23
N PRO A 204 -12.37 2.96 7.62
CA PRO A 204 -13.77 2.54 7.63
C PRO A 204 -14.28 2.32 6.19
N ILE A 205 -15.41 1.63 6.06
CA ILE A 205 -15.94 1.22 4.76
C ILE A 205 -16.35 2.42 3.89
N GLU A 206 -16.63 3.52 4.53
CA GLU A 206 -17.05 4.77 3.88
C GLU A 206 -15.88 5.57 3.28
N MET A 207 -14.63 5.22 3.63
CA MET A 207 -13.41 5.93 3.21
C MET A 207 -12.93 5.45 1.78
#